data_db7211e00bb0dc4fdf75ad1029a7d846
#
_entry.id   db7211e00bb0dc4fdf75ad1029a7d846
#
_cell.length_a   1.000
_cell.length_b   1.000
_cell.length_c   1.000
_cell.angle_alpha   90.00
_cell.angle_beta   90.00
_cell.angle_gamma   90.00
#
_symmetry.space_group_name_H-M   'P 1'
#
loop_
_entity.id
_entity.type
_entity.pdbx_description
1 polymer ?
#
loop_
_entity_poly.entity_id
_entity_poly.type
_entity_poly.pdbx_seq_one_letter_code
_entity_poly.pdbx_strand_id
1 'polypeptide(L)'
;MWKYVLNKMIKQKEAAFFIVMIILSFAVSSAAPYLNGKFIDLLTVSKDIHLIVQFALIIVGVGVVGALLSYCSNLTTVKVLTKTTMASIYEGMDNLLETDLVIAEKLDFSYITQRLFQDANVITSFVLSNFLSIFLNGTLIVGVLYCFFVIDPLLCLIVVVVLIPYIVLFLALKRPLFDSSEKKKEADSRLFGSIHSIVEQVFSIQLNSRFSGAKKEAQASFTNCFPFILKAGRLSYLFSSIDSIIQTVFQSVLFIFAGIQIAVGNMTVGEFVMINSYFALLLRAVKYYTAIYKQYQDSLASYKRMRAILAYPKILNGEIEIDAINTIEVQNLNYGFSDQKHMVFSNANCVFKKGESYSIIGENGEGKSTLFKILTSLYGYGKYVLFDGLLSAEIDLKSARKRLFSCVPQKLYAPQLNVKDFLVKTMNVTVDELNLMLENSEELNGYAQFLKNILGHRCDTLSGGELRKLYVWVASQKKADVLLLDEPTTDLDTQSQAELIDFIKQNRSAQLIIAMTHDKGLIDTTQHVIKAEKGGLFVL
;
A
#
# COMPACT_ATOMS: atom_id res chain seq x y z
N MET A 1 -12.83 10.10 -3.92
CA MET A 1 -12.33 9.69 -2.60
C MET A 1 -13.46 9.18 -1.70
N TRP A 2 -14.46 10.02 -1.28
CA TRP A 2 -15.55 9.60 -0.40
C TRP A 2 -16.29 8.38 -0.90
N LYS A 3 -16.82 8.42 -2.14
CA LYS A 3 -17.55 7.29 -2.76
C LYS A 3 -16.70 6.00 -2.77
N TYR A 4 -15.41 6.10 -3.02
CA TYR A 4 -14.48 4.97 -3.07
C TYR A 4 -14.40 4.23 -1.72
N VAL A 5 -14.17 4.99 -0.64
CA VAL A 5 -14.03 4.40 0.71
C VAL A 5 -15.39 3.94 1.26
N LEU A 6 -16.44 4.76 1.11
CA LEU A 6 -17.77 4.43 1.63
C LEU A 6 -18.36 3.18 0.96
N ASN A 7 -18.14 2.97 -0.35
CA ASN A 7 -18.58 1.74 -1.01
C ASN A 7 -17.92 0.49 -0.41
N LYS A 8 -16.66 0.59 0.02
CA LYS A 8 -15.96 -0.53 0.70
C LYS A 8 -16.44 -0.71 2.14
N MET A 9 -16.71 0.39 2.83
CA MET A 9 -17.25 0.35 4.19
C MET A 9 -18.64 -0.29 4.23
N ILE A 10 -19.57 0.14 3.37
CA ILE A 10 -20.96 -0.32 3.36
C ILE A 10 -21.08 -1.83 3.09
N LYS A 11 -20.13 -2.41 2.35
CA LYS A 11 -20.08 -3.86 2.13
C LYS A 11 -19.77 -4.68 3.39
N GLN A 12 -19.35 -4.03 4.48
CA GLN A 12 -19.02 -4.71 5.74
C GLN A 12 -20.27 -4.84 6.61
N LYS A 13 -20.45 -6.00 7.23
CA LYS A 13 -21.59 -6.29 8.13
C LYS A 13 -21.65 -5.35 9.33
N GLU A 14 -20.50 -4.86 9.77
CA GLU A 14 -20.36 -3.97 10.93
C GLU A 14 -20.65 -2.50 10.63
N ALA A 15 -20.84 -2.10 9.38
CA ALA A 15 -20.98 -0.69 8.99
C ALA A 15 -22.20 0.00 9.63
N ALA A 16 -23.35 -0.68 9.66
CA ALA A 16 -24.54 -0.15 10.29
C ALA A 16 -24.37 0.03 11.80
N PHE A 17 -23.78 -0.97 12.47
CA PHE A 17 -23.48 -0.92 13.89
C PHE A 17 -22.49 0.21 14.22
N PHE A 18 -21.47 0.40 13.40
CA PHE A 18 -20.51 1.52 13.50
C PHE A 18 -21.20 2.88 13.50
N ILE A 19 -22.11 3.11 12.54
CA ILE A 19 -22.85 4.37 12.41
C ILE A 19 -23.72 4.61 13.65
N VAL A 20 -24.47 3.62 14.10
CA VAL A 20 -25.35 3.71 15.26
C VAL A 20 -24.56 4.02 16.53
N MET A 21 -23.44 3.33 16.76
CA MET A 21 -22.61 3.54 17.95
C MET A 21 -22.00 4.95 18.01
N ILE A 22 -21.56 5.51 16.88
CA ILE A 22 -21.07 6.89 16.86
C ILE A 22 -22.18 7.88 17.20
N ILE A 23 -23.37 7.72 16.63
CA ILE A 23 -24.50 8.62 16.87
C ILE A 23 -24.93 8.56 18.36
N LEU A 24 -25.06 7.37 18.92
CA LEU A 24 -25.44 7.19 20.33
C LEU A 24 -24.37 7.77 21.28
N SER A 25 -23.10 7.48 21.04
CA SER A 25 -21.99 8.02 21.83
C SER A 25 -21.98 9.57 21.79
N PHE A 26 -22.20 10.14 20.60
CA PHE A 26 -22.29 11.59 20.41
C PHE A 26 -23.48 12.18 21.16
N ALA A 27 -24.68 11.58 21.08
CA ALA A 27 -25.88 12.04 21.74
C ALA A 27 -25.72 12.08 23.28
N VAL A 28 -25.16 10.99 23.85
CA VAL A 28 -24.91 10.93 25.31
C VAL A 28 -23.87 11.98 25.72
N SER A 29 -22.79 12.16 24.97
CA SER A 29 -21.78 13.17 25.26
C SER A 29 -22.30 14.60 25.17
N SER A 30 -23.24 14.84 24.24
CA SER A 30 -23.87 16.16 24.06
C SER A 30 -24.92 16.49 25.13
N ALA A 31 -25.50 15.47 25.78
CA ALA A 31 -26.45 15.65 26.87
C ALA A 31 -25.79 15.94 28.23
N ALA A 32 -24.53 15.58 28.41
CA ALA A 32 -23.82 15.71 29.69
C ALA A 32 -23.81 17.15 30.27
N PRO A 33 -23.56 18.22 29.48
CA PRO A 33 -23.62 19.58 30.00
C PRO A 33 -24.98 19.98 30.58
N TYR A 34 -26.06 19.55 29.95
CA TYR A 34 -27.43 19.82 30.43
C TYR A 34 -27.67 19.14 31.78
N LEU A 35 -27.31 17.87 31.91
CA LEU A 35 -27.48 17.13 33.17
C LEU A 35 -26.63 17.73 34.29
N ASN A 36 -25.40 18.13 33.99
CA ASN A 36 -24.53 18.78 34.99
C ASN A 36 -25.10 20.12 35.45
N GLY A 37 -25.64 20.94 34.53
CA GLY A 37 -26.29 22.21 34.90
C GLY A 37 -27.49 21.98 35.80
N LYS A 38 -28.41 21.09 35.43
CA LYS A 38 -29.58 20.74 36.26
C LYS A 38 -29.20 20.17 37.63
N PHE A 39 -28.12 19.41 37.73
CA PHE A 39 -27.62 18.94 39.01
C PHE A 39 -27.13 20.06 39.92
N ILE A 40 -26.41 21.04 39.36
CA ILE A 40 -25.95 22.20 40.13
C ILE A 40 -27.14 23.04 40.62
N ASP A 41 -28.17 23.24 39.78
CA ASP A 41 -29.41 23.93 40.21
C ASP A 41 -30.09 23.16 41.35
N LEU A 42 -30.17 21.86 41.26
CA LEU A 42 -30.72 21.03 42.32
C LEU A 42 -29.95 21.19 43.65
N LEU A 43 -28.60 21.25 43.58
CA LEU A 43 -27.74 21.45 44.77
C LEU A 43 -27.94 22.84 45.40
N THR A 44 -28.25 23.85 44.61
CA THR A 44 -28.40 25.23 45.11
C THR A 44 -29.80 25.51 45.67
N VAL A 45 -30.83 24.85 45.15
CA VAL A 45 -32.24 25.11 45.51
C VAL A 45 -32.79 24.05 46.47
N SER A 46 -32.46 22.78 46.30
CA SER A 46 -33.04 21.68 47.07
C SER A 46 -32.21 21.36 48.31
N LYS A 47 -32.89 21.19 49.47
CA LYS A 47 -32.32 20.63 50.69
C LYS A 47 -32.58 19.12 50.83
N ASP A 48 -33.26 18.49 49.87
CA ASP A 48 -33.60 17.07 49.90
C ASP A 48 -32.41 16.22 49.44
N ILE A 49 -31.76 15.57 50.41
CA ILE A 49 -30.60 14.71 50.18
C ILE A 49 -30.95 13.52 49.28
N HIS A 50 -32.18 12.96 49.37
CA HIS A 50 -32.60 11.84 48.56
C HIS A 50 -32.65 12.21 47.07
N LEU A 51 -33.19 13.36 46.73
CA LEU A 51 -33.23 13.87 45.35
C LEU A 51 -31.83 14.14 44.81
N ILE A 52 -30.94 14.71 45.60
CA ILE A 52 -29.55 14.97 45.24
C ILE A 52 -28.82 13.63 44.93
N VAL A 53 -28.96 12.63 45.80
CA VAL A 53 -28.32 11.31 45.60
C VAL A 53 -28.89 10.59 44.38
N GLN A 54 -30.20 10.61 44.18
CA GLN A 54 -30.84 10.03 42.99
C GLN A 54 -30.32 10.65 41.69
N PHE A 55 -30.25 12.00 41.64
CA PHE A 55 -29.75 12.66 40.45
C PHE A 55 -28.26 12.41 40.18
N ALA A 56 -27.45 12.36 41.25
CA ALA A 56 -26.04 11.98 41.17
C ALA A 56 -25.87 10.57 40.60
N LEU A 57 -26.70 9.62 41.05
CA LEU A 57 -26.68 8.24 40.51
C LEU A 57 -27.09 8.21 39.03
N ILE A 58 -28.04 9.05 38.60
CA ILE A 58 -28.39 9.20 37.16
C ILE A 58 -27.18 9.69 36.37
N ILE A 59 -26.46 10.72 36.84
CA ILE A 59 -25.26 11.23 36.16
C ILE A 59 -24.18 10.15 36.07
N VAL A 60 -23.93 9.41 37.15
CA VAL A 60 -22.97 8.29 37.14
C VAL A 60 -23.42 7.22 36.13
N GLY A 61 -24.71 6.86 36.15
CA GLY A 61 -25.27 5.89 35.19
C GLY A 61 -25.10 6.33 33.73
N VAL A 62 -25.42 7.58 33.42
CA VAL A 62 -25.22 8.16 32.06
C VAL A 62 -23.73 8.19 31.70
N GLY A 63 -22.85 8.52 32.66
CA GLY A 63 -21.41 8.51 32.48
C GLY A 63 -20.86 7.10 32.16
N VAL A 64 -21.30 6.08 32.89
CA VAL A 64 -20.93 4.68 32.66
C VAL A 64 -21.43 4.21 31.28
N VAL A 65 -22.70 4.48 30.95
CA VAL A 65 -23.26 4.16 29.63
C VAL A 65 -22.48 4.87 28.51
N GLY A 66 -22.17 6.17 28.72
CA GLY A 66 -21.36 6.94 27.76
C GLY A 66 -19.97 6.35 27.56
N ALA A 67 -19.29 5.92 28.62
CA ALA A 67 -17.99 5.27 28.56
C ALA A 67 -18.06 3.92 27.81
N LEU A 68 -19.07 3.10 28.07
CA LEU A 68 -19.30 1.83 27.39
C LEU A 68 -19.61 2.03 25.90
N LEU A 69 -20.48 2.98 25.57
CA LEU A 69 -20.77 3.33 24.16
C LEU A 69 -19.53 3.85 23.45
N SER A 70 -18.72 4.69 24.09
CA SER A 70 -17.47 5.19 23.54
C SER A 70 -16.47 4.06 23.30
N TYR A 71 -16.34 3.12 24.24
CA TYR A 71 -15.50 1.94 24.09
C TYR A 71 -15.96 1.08 22.90
N CYS A 72 -17.24 0.75 22.80
CA CYS A 72 -17.81 -0.02 21.70
C CYS A 72 -17.63 0.70 20.36
N SER A 73 -17.87 2.02 20.33
CA SER A 73 -17.67 2.86 19.15
C SER A 73 -16.22 2.83 18.68
N ASN A 74 -15.26 3.01 19.59
CA ASN A 74 -13.83 2.98 19.26
C ASN A 74 -13.38 1.61 18.73
N LEU A 75 -13.79 0.50 19.37
CA LEU A 75 -13.49 -0.84 18.89
C LEU A 75 -14.07 -1.11 17.51
N THR A 76 -15.30 -0.70 17.28
CA THR A 76 -15.96 -0.86 15.97
C THR A 76 -15.28 0.00 14.92
N THR A 77 -14.88 1.22 15.27
CA THR A 77 -14.08 2.10 14.40
C THR A 77 -12.79 1.42 13.96
N VAL A 78 -12.03 0.84 14.90
CA VAL A 78 -10.78 0.12 14.58
C VAL A 78 -11.06 -1.05 13.62
N LYS A 79 -12.09 -1.86 13.89
CA LYS A 79 -12.45 -3.00 13.03
C LYS A 79 -12.81 -2.56 11.60
N VAL A 80 -13.70 -1.58 11.47
CA VAL A 80 -14.16 -1.07 10.16
C VAL A 80 -13.01 -0.40 9.41
N LEU A 81 -12.20 0.40 10.11
CA LEU A 81 -11.02 1.06 9.55
C LEU A 81 -10.04 0.05 8.99
N THR A 82 -9.63 -0.92 9.80
CA THR A 82 -8.64 -1.92 9.39
C THR A 82 -9.12 -2.73 8.18
N LYS A 83 -10.38 -3.23 8.22
CA LYS A 83 -10.97 -3.98 7.11
C LYS A 83 -11.05 -3.15 5.82
N THR A 84 -11.45 -1.89 5.91
CA THR A 84 -11.56 -0.99 4.74
C THR A 84 -10.19 -0.65 4.18
N THR A 85 -9.20 -0.42 5.04
CA THR A 85 -7.80 -0.17 4.65
C THR A 85 -7.23 -1.38 3.94
N MET A 86 -7.39 -2.59 4.50
CA MET A 86 -6.92 -3.83 3.88
C MET A 86 -7.59 -4.11 2.54
N ALA A 87 -8.90 -3.90 2.43
CA ALA A 87 -9.60 -4.02 1.14
C ALA A 87 -9.08 -3.04 0.08
N SER A 88 -8.55 -1.88 0.49
CA SER A 88 -7.95 -0.91 -0.42
C SER A 88 -6.52 -1.31 -0.81
N ILE A 89 -5.77 -1.90 0.12
CA ILE A 89 -4.42 -2.43 -0.13
C ILE A 89 -4.49 -3.63 -1.08
N TYR A 90 -5.41 -4.57 -0.84
CA TYR A 90 -5.59 -5.74 -1.71
C TYR A 90 -5.93 -5.34 -3.14
N GLU A 91 -6.86 -4.39 -3.34
CA GLU A 91 -7.16 -3.88 -4.68
C GLU A 91 -5.93 -3.25 -5.37
N GLY A 92 -5.14 -2.50 -4.62
CA GLY A 92 -3.89 -1.93 -5.14
C GLY A 92 -2.84 -3.01 -5.45
N MET A 93 -2.74 -4.04 -4.61
CA MET A 93 -1.85 -5.17 -4.82
C MET A 93 -2.27 -6.00 -6.04
N ASP A 94 -3.57 -6.31 -6.18
CA ASP A 94 -4.09 -7.03 -7.35
C ASP A 94 -3.77 -6.29 -8.66
N ASN A 95 -3.91 -4.95 -8.64
CA ASN A 95 -3.53 -4.13 -9.78
C ASN A 95 -2.03 -4.16 -10.09
N LEU A 96 -1.18 -4.10 -9.06
CA LEU A 96 0.27 -4.19 -9.23
C LEU A 96 0.71 -5.55 -9.79
N LEU A 97 0.10 -6.65 -9.32
CA LEU A 97 0.37 -8.01 -9.82
C LEU A 97 -0.07 -8.20 -11.28
N GLU A 98 -1.08 -7.47 -11.71
CA GLU A 98 -1.56 -7.47 -13.09
C GLU A 98 -0.96 -6.37 -13.96
N THR A 99 -0.06 -5.54 -13.42
CA THR A 99 0.57 -4.44 -14.17
C THR A 99 1.48 -5.01 -15.26
N ASP A 100 1.47 -4.36 -16.42
CA ASP A 100 2.38 -4.66 -17.52
C ASP A 100 3.84 -4.73 -17.04
N LEU A 101 4.56 -5.79 -17.45
CA LEU A 101 5.90 -6.07 -16.94
C LEU A 101 6.92 -4.98 -17.29
N VAL A 102 6.78 -4.31 -18.46
CA VAL A 102 7.67 -3.22 -18.88
C VAL A 102 7.57 -2.03 -17.91
N ILE A 103 6.37 -1.79 -17.38
CA ILE A 103 6.14 -0.76 -16.38
C ILE A 103 6.59 -1.26 -15.01
N ALA A 104 6.20 -2.49 -14.65
CA ALA A 104 6.52 -3.09 -13.35
C ALA A 104 8.03 -3.12 -13.07
N GLU A 105 8.87 -3.43 -14.06
CA GLU A 105 10.33 -3.48 -13.90
C GLU A 105 10.98 -2.11 -13.66
N LYS A 106 10.30 -1.01 -14.03
CA LYS A 106 10.75 0.37 -13.74
C LYS A 106 10.34 0.85 -12.37
N LEU A 107 9.48 0.10 -11.67
CA LEU A 107 8.94 0.49 -10.38
C LEU A 107 9.87 0.05 -9.25
N ASP A 108 10.12 0.94 -8.31
CA ASP A 108 10.64 0.57 -7.01
C ASP A 108 9.50 -0.04 -6.16
N PHE A 109 9.43 -1.36 -6.12
CA PHE A 109 8.38 -2.08 -5.41
C PHE A 109 8.37 -1.78 -3.90
N SER A 110 9.53 -1.58 -3.28
CA SER A 110 9.61 -1.26 -1.85
C SER A 110 8.94 0.09 -1.58
N TYR A 111 9.25 1.08 -2.39
CA TYR A 111 8.65 2.41 -2.31
C TYR A 111 7.15 2.39 -2.59
N ILE A 112 6.71 1.66 -3.62
CA ILE A 112 5.29 1.58 -3.99
C ILE A 112 4.48 0.85 -2.93
N THR A 113 4.98 -0.26 -2.40
CA THR A 113 4.30 -1.03 -1.36
C THR A 113 4.15 -0.20 -0.09
N GLN A 114 5.21 0.48 0.35
CA GLN A 114 5.15 1.40 1.48
C GLN A 114 4.13 2.51 1.25
N ARG A 115 4.15 3.11 0.06
CA ARG A 115 3.19 4.15 -0.34
C ARG A 115 1.76 3.66 -0.37
N LEU A 116 1.51 2.51 -0.97
CA LEU A 116 0.18 1.90 -1.03
C LEU A 116 -0.39 1.73 0.36
N PHE A 117 0.41 1.20 1.30
CA PHE A 117 0.00 1.01 2.69
C PHE A 117 -0.29 2.35 3.40
N GLN A 118 0.61 3.32 3.27
CA GLN A 118 0.46 4.64 3.91
C GLN A 118 -0.71 5.42 3.31
N ASP A 119 -0.82 5.48 1.98
CA ASP A 119 -1.87 6.24 1.30
C ASP A 119 -3.25 5.62 1.55
N ALA A 120 -3.39 4.29 1.52
CA ALA A 120 -4.64 3.61 1.87
C ALA A 120 -5.07 3.96 3.32
N ASN A 121 -4.13 3.96 4.26
CA ASN A 121 -4.42 4.29 5.66
C ASN A 121 -4.86 5.76 5.83
N VAL A 122 -4.15 6.70 5.19
CA VAL A 122 -4.49 8.14 5.25
C VAL A 122 -5.89 8.40 4.67
N ILE A 123 -6.21 7.81 3.51
CA ILE A 123 -7.50 8.00 2.84
C ILE A 123 -8.64 7.42 3.68
N THR A 124 -8.49 6.18 4.13
CA THR A 124 -9.55 5.48 4.88
C THR A 124 -9.75 6.08 6.25
N SER A 125 -8.68 6.42 6.98
CA SER A 125 -8.77 7.11 8.27
C SER A 125 -9.46 8.46 8.14
N PHE A 126 -9.09 9.27 7.14
CA PHE A 126 -9.74 10.55 6.91
C PHE A 126 -11.25 10.41 6.66
N VAL A 127 -11.64 9.53 5.74
CA VAL A 127 -13.06 9.38 5.37
C VAL A 127 -13.87 8.83 6.55
N LEU A 128 -13.40 7.77 7.21
CA LEU A 128 -14.16 7.13 8.28
C LEU A 128 -14.25 8.00 9.53
N SER A 129 -13.18 8.71 9.90
CA SER A 129 -13.20 9.62 11.06
C SER A 129 -14.04 10.87 10.83
N ASN A 130 -14.21 11.30 9.57
CA ASN A 130 -14.89 12.55 9.27
C ASN A 130 -16.29 12.39 8.68
N PHE A 131 -16.64 11.19 8.18
CA PHE A 131 -17.90 10.95 7.49
C PHE A 131 -19.14 11.39 8.31
N LEU A 132 -19.25 10.97 9.55
CA LEU A 132 -20.34 11.38 10.45
C LEU A 132 -19.99 12.64 11.23
N SER A 133 -18.73 12.83 11.59
CA SER A 133 -18.28 13.93 12.44
C SER A 133 -18.56 15.31 11.83
N ILE A 134 -18.55 15.44 10.50
CA ILE A 134 -18.94 16.67 9.80
C ILE A 134 -20.39 17.04 10.16
N PHE A 135 -21.32 16.10 10.03
CA PHE A 135 -22.72 16.35 10.31
C PHE A 135 -22.97 16.53 11.81
N LEU A 136 -22.39 15.69 12.66
CA LEU A 136 -22.57 15.74 14.10
C LEU A 136 -22.03 17.03 14.72
N ASN A 137 -20.85 17.48 14.32
CA ASN A 137 -20.33 18.78 14.79
C ASN A 137 -21.16 19.97 14.26
N GLY A 138 -21.67 19.86 13.02
CA GLY A 138 -22.60 20.87 12.48
C GLY A 138 -23.90 20.97 13.27
N THR A 139 -24.53 19.84 13.55
CA THR A 139 -25.75 19.80 14.37
C THR A 139 -25.49 20.28 15.80
N LEU A 140 -24.32 19.99 16.37
CA LEU A 140 -23.92 20.48 17.70
C LEU A 140 -23.78 22.00 17.71
N ILE A 141 -23.14 22.62 16.71
CA ILE A 141 -23.02 24.09 16.63
C ILE A 141 -24.40 24.72 16.59
N VAL A 142 -25.28 24.23 15.71
CA VAL A 142 -26.66 24.77 15.59
C VAL A 142 -27.45 24.57 16.89
N GLY A 143 -27.35 23.35 17.48
CA GLY A 143 -28.07 23.03 18.72
C GLY A 143 -27.60 23.87 19.91
N VAL A 144 -26.30 24.09 20.06
CA VAL A 144 -25.76 24.93 21.15
C VAL A 144 -26.14 26.39 20.96
N LEU A 145 -26.06 26.94 19.76
CA LEU A 145 -26.48 28.31 19.47
C LEU A 145 -27.99 28.50 19.73
N TYR A 146 -28.80 27.49 19.36
CA TYR A 146 -30.24 27.51 19.69
C TYR A 146 -30.48 27.47 21.20
N CYS A 147 -29.79 26.63 21.95
CA CYS A 147 -29.87 26.61 23.42
C CYS A 147 -29.49 27.96 24.02
N PHE A 148 -28.44 28.60 23.56
CA PHE A 148 -28.03 29.91 24.03
C PHE A 148 -29.08 31.00 23.70
N PHE A 149 -29.68 30.95 22.52
CA PHE A 149 -30.75 31.85 22.12
C PHE A 149 -32.01 31.73 23.00
N VAL A 150 -32.36 30.50 23.39
CA VAL A 150 -33.51 30.21 24.25
C VAL A 150 -33.28 30.70 25.69
N ILE A 151 -32.04 30.59 26.20
CA ILE A 151 -31.67 31.03 27.55
C ILE A 151 -31.64 32.56 27.60
N ASP A 152 -30.87 33.18 26.71
CA ASP A 152 -30.76 34.63 26.58
C ASP A 152 -30.30 35.00 25.15
N PRO A 153 -31.11 35.71 24.34
CA PRO A 153 -30.73 36.16 23.01
C PRO A 153 -29.43 36.99 22.97
N LEU A 154 -29.18 37.78 24.03
CA LEU A 154 -27.96 38.58 24.14
C LEU A 154 -26.72 37.70 24.32
N LEU A 155 -26.84 36.62 25.09
CA LEU A 155 -25.79 35.61 25.20
C LEU A 155 -25.43 35.01 23.85
N CYS A 156 -26.44 34.61 23.06
CA CYS A 156 -26.21 34.08 21.72
C CYS A 156 -25.49 35.10 20.83
N LEU A 157 -25.88 36.36 20.87
CA LEU A 157 -25.22 37.43 20.11
C LEU A 157 -23.75 37.60 20.54
N ILE A 158 -23.45 37.61 21.84
CA ILE A 158 -22.09 37.70 22.38
C ILE A 158 -21.25 36.55 21.84
N VAL A 159 -21.75 35.30 21.88
CA VAL A 159 -21.05 34.11 21.40
C VAL A 159 -20.74 34.23 19.90
N VAL A 160 -21.72 34.63 19.08
CA VAL A 160 -21.54 34.81 17.63
C VAL A 160 -20.52 35.91 17.34
N VAL A 161 -20.59 37.04 18.01
CA VAL A 161 -19.65 38.17 17.82
C VAL A 161 -18.22 37.75 18.12
N VAL A 162 -18.00 36.89 19.12
CA VAL A 162 -16.67 36.46 19.52
C VAL A 162 -16.15 35.33 18.64
N LEU A 163 -17.00 34.55 17.99
CA LEU A 163 -16.54 33.60 16.96
C LEU A 163 -15.94 34.30 15.73
N ILE A 164 -16.33 35.57 15.44
CA ILE A 164 -15.82 36.32 14.30
C ILE A 164 -14.28 36.49 14.34
N PRO A 165 -13.66 37.03 15.41
CA PRO A 165 -12.21 37.13 15.52
C PRO A 165 -11.51 35.79 15.37
N TYR A 166 -12.09 34.69 15.88
CA TYR A 166 -11.55 33.35 15.73
C TYR A 166 -11.53 32.90 14.26
N ILE A 167 -12.62 33.11 13.54
CA ILE A 167 -12.72 32.80 12.12
C ILE A 167 -11.76 33.66 11.29
N VAL A 168 -11.67 34.95 11.57
CA VAL A 168 -10.74 35.88 10.89
C VAL A 168 -9.30 35.47 11.11
N LEU A 169 -8.92 35.16 12.36
CA LEU A 169 -7.56 34.65 12.68
C LEU A 169 -7.24 33.38 11.89
N PHE A 170 -8.17 32.43 11.86
CA PHE A 170 -7.99 31.21 11.09
C PHE A 170 -7.79 31.49 9.60
N LEU A 171 -8.65 32.33 9.00
CA LEU A 171 -8.56 32.68 7.58
C LEU A 171 -7.24 33.40 7.25
N ALA A 172 -6.74 34.25 8.15
CA ALA A 172 -5.47 34.95 7.98
C ALA A 172 -4.27 34.01 8.06
N LEU A 173 -4.28 33.06 8.99
CA LEU A 173 -3.11 32.19 9.26
C LEU A 173 -3.14 30.85 8.51
N LYS A 174 -4.27 30.45 7.90
CA LYS A 174 -4.39 29.14 7.24
C LYS A 174 -3.37 28.94 6.12
N ARG A 175 -3.13 29.94 5.26
CA ARG A 175 -2.15 29.86 4.15
C ARG A 175 -0.73 29.78 4.67
N PRO A 176 -0.23 30.71 5.52
CA PRO A 176 1.10 30.60 6.12
C PRO A 176 1.36 29.28 6.85
N LEU A 177 0.37 28.77 7.59
CA LEU A 177 0.45 27.50 8.29
C LEU A 177 0.58 26.32 7.30
N PHE A 178 -0.23 26.33 6.24
CA PHE A 178 -0.19 25.29 5.21
C PHE A 178 1.16 25.29 4.49
N ASP A 179 1.61 26.44 3.96
CA ASP A 179 2.86 26.56 3.21
C ASP A 179 4.07 26.16 4.06
N SER A 180 4.07 26.56 5.33
CA SER A 180 5.16 26.19 6.24
C SER A 180 5.15 24.69 6.59
N SER A 181 3.97 24.09 6.71
CA SER A 181 3.81 22.65 6.95
C SER A 181 4.25 21.82 5.74
N GLU A 182 3.93 22.28 4.52
CA GLU A 182 4.36 21.65 3.27
C GLU A 182 5.88 21.67 3.14
N LYS A 183 6.49 22.86 3.31
CA LYS A 183 7.97 23.01 3.30
C LYS A 183 8.65 22.17 4.38
N LYS A 184 8.04 22.04 5.56
CA LYS A 184 8.54 21.13 6.59
C LYS A 184 8.49 19.67 6.11
N LYS A 185 7.36 19.20 5.52
CA LYS A 185 7.25 17.83 5.01
C LYS A 185 8.28 17.53 3.92
N GLU A 186 8.55 18.48 3.02
CA GLU A 186 9.60 18.34 2.02
C GLU A 186 11.00 18.27 2.64
N ALA A 187 11.25 19.08 3.68
CA ALA A 187 12.51 19.06 4.42
C ALA A 187 12.69 17.73 5.16
N ASP A 188 11.66 17.25 5.85
CA ASP A 188 11.66 15.94 6.53
C ASP A 188 11.91 14.79 5.52
N SER A 189 11.30 14.84 4.33
CA SER A 189 11.51 13.84 3.28
C SER A 189 12.94 13.84 2.74
N ARG A 190 13.54 15.02 2.56
CA ARG A 190 14.95 15.16 2.13
C ARG A 190 15.92 14.63 3.18
N LEU A 191 15.67 14.95 4.46
CA LEU A 191 16.48 14.43 5.57
C LEU A 191 16.38 12.90 5.66
N PHE A 192 15.16 12.36 5.55
CA PHE A 192 14.95 10.91 5.55
C PHE A 192 15.69 10.25 4.38
N GLY A 193 15.59 10.79 3.16
CA GLY A 193 16.29 10.28 1.99
C GLY A 193 17.81 10.27 2.15
N SER A 194 18.37 11.34 2.74
CA SER A 194 19.82 11.41 3.02
C SER A 194 20.26 10.35 4.04
N ILE A 195 19.51 10.18 5.13
CA ILE A 195 19.82 9.15 6.15
C ILE A 195 19.67 7.74 5.55
N HIS A 196 18.65 7.51 4.75
CA HIS A 196 18.41 6.23 4.08
C HIS A 196 19.57 5.86 3.15
N SER A 197 20.01 6.81 2.31
CA SER A 197 21.17 6.62 1.43
C SER A 197 22.45 6.28 2.19
N ILE A 198 22.69 6.92 3.35
CA ILE A 198 23.85 6.61 4.21
C ILE A 198 23.75 5.17 4.75
N VAL A 199 22.55 4.74 5.18
CA VAL A 199 22.34 3.39 5.72
C VAL A 199 22.47 2.33 4.63
N GLU A 200 21.99 2.57 3.42
CA GLU A 200 22.20 1.67 2.27
C GLU A 200 23.70 1.48 1.94
N GLN A 201 24.49 2.50 2.16
CA GLN A 201 25.94 2.47 1.90
C GLN A 201 26.77 1.94 3.10
N VAL A 202 26.13 1.35 4.14
CA VAL A 202 26.82 0.93 5.38
C VAL A 202 28.04 0.05 5.10
N PHE A 203 27.93 -0.92 4.19
CA PHE A 203 29.05 -1.80 3.81
C PHE A 203 30.22 -1.00 3.21
N SER A 204 29.94 -0.11 2.27
CA SER A 204 30.98 0.75 1.66
C SER A 204 31.61 1.72 2.67
N ILE A 205 30.80 2.25 3.58
CA ILE A 205 31.28 3.15 4.65
C ILE A 205 32.20 2.39 5.60
N GLN A 206 31.85 1.16 5.99
CA GLN A 206 32.65 0.31 6.86
C GLN A 206 33.96 -0.11 6.15
N LEU A 207 33.86 -0.58 4.90
CA LEU A 207 35.02 -1.01 4.11
C LEU A 207 36.06 0.11 3.94
N ASN A 208 35.60 1.35 3.73
CA ASN A 208 36.46 2.51 3.50
C ASN A 208 36.68 3.36 4.77
N SER A 209 36.21 2.93 5.93
CA SER A 209 36.29 3.66 7.22
C SER A 209 35.81 5.12 7.16
N ARG A 210 34.80 5.42 6.32
CA ARG A 210 34.28 6.78 6.07
C ARG A 210 33.25 7.27 7.11
N PHE A 211 33.28 6.78 8.34
CA PHE A 211 32.29 7.09 9.40
C PHE A 211 32.14 8.59 9.67
N SER A 212 33.25 9.32 9.75
CA SER A 212 33.22 10.78 10.00
C SER A 212 32.60 11.56 8.85
N GLY A 213 32.84 11.11 7.60
CA GLY A 213 32.23 11.69 6.40
C GLY A 213 30.72 11.50 6.37
N ALA A 214 30.25 10.27 6.59
CA ALA A 214 28.82 9.94 6.64
C ALA A 214 28.09 10.74 7.75
N LYS A 215 28.72 10.88 8.94
CA LYS A 215 28.16 11.70 10.02
C LYS A 215 28.05 13.17 9.65
N LYS A 216 29.08 13.73 9.01
CA LYS A 216 29.06 15.14 8.53
C LYS A 216 27.97 15.37 7.49
N GLU A 217 27.77 14.43 6.57
CA GLU A 217 26.72 14.49 5.56
C GLU A 217 25.32 14.50 6.18
N ALA A 218 25.05 13.60 7.14
CA ALA A 218 23.80 13.60 7.90
C ALA A 218 23.59 14.92 8.67
N GLN A 219 24.64 15.45 9.31
CA GLN A 219 24.59 16.73 10.02
C GLN A 219 24.32 17.91 9.08
N ALA A 220 24.95 17.93 7.91
CA ALA A 220 24.69 18.97 6.89
C ALA A 220 23.24 18.92 6.40
N SER A 221 22.71 17.73 6.12
CA SER A 221 21.32 17.53 5.73
C SER A 221 20.34 18.01 6.81
N PHE A 222 20.63 17.72 8.08
CA PHE A 222 19.83 18.23 9.21
C PHE A 222 19.89 19.76 9.30
N THR A 223 21.10 20.35 9.20
CA THR A 223 21.29 21.81 9.28
C THR A 223 20.50 22.53 8.20
N ASN A 224 20.42 21.96 6.98
CA ASN A 224 19.64 22.51 5.87
C ASN A 224 18.13 22.38 6.10
N CYS A 225 17.66 21.35 6.79
CA CYS A 225 16.24 21.10 7.06
C CYS A 225 15.73 21.84 8.29
N PHE A 226 16.57 22.05 9.28
CA PHE A 226 16.21 22.60 10.59
C PHE A 226 15.47 23.95 10.56
N PRO A 227 15.84 24.95 9.71
CA PRO A 227 15.11 26.22 9.63
C PRO A 227 13.65 26.07 9.23
N PHE A 228 13.33 25.11 8.34
CA PHE A 228 11.97 24.84 7.92
C PHE A 228 11.15 24.20 9.03
N ILE A 229 11.76 23.29 9.79
CA ILE A 229 11.14 22.65 10.95
C ILE A 229 10.82 23.69 12.02
N LEU A 230 11.80 24.55 12.35
CA LEU A 230 11.62 25.64 13.32
C LEU A 230 10.55 26.63 12.88
N LYS A 231 10.55 27.05 11.61
CA LYS A 231 9.56 28.00 11.09
C LYS A 231 8.14 27.45 11.20
N ALA A 232 7.93 26.19 10.83
CA ALA A 232 6.64 25.52 10.95
C ALA A 232 6.22 25.40 12.42
N GLY A 233 7.14 25.03 13.32
CA GLY A 233 6.91 24.97 14.76
C GLY A 233 6.51 26.34 15.35
N ARG A 234 7.27 27.39 15.06
CA ARG A 234 7.00 28.76 15.53
C ARG A 234 5.60 29.23 15.10
N LEU A 235 5.24 29.02 13.84
CA LEU A 235 3.93 29.43 13.32
C LEU A 235 2.79 28.65 13.97
N SER A 236 2.98 27.35 14.16
CA SER A 236 2.00 26.49 14.82
C SER A 236 1.78 26.88 16.29
N TYR A 237 2.88 27.12 17.02
CA TYR A 237 2.78 27.55 18.42
C TYR A 237 2.22 28.97 18.56
N LEU A 238 2.58 29.89 17.66
CA LEU A 238 1.99 31.23 17.63
C LEU A 238 0.47 31.15 17.46
N PHE A 239 -0.01 30.35 16.49
CA PHE A 239 -1.44 30.12 16.29
C PHE A 239 -2.11 29.54 17.54
N SER A 240 -1.51 28.52 18.15
CA SER A 240 -2.02 27.88 19.36
C SER A 240 -2.06 28.85 20.55
N SER A 241 -1.06 29.71 20.68
CA SER A 241 -1.01 30.72 21.77
C SER A 241 -2.08 31.80 21.60
N ILE A 242 -2.25 32.32 20.37
CA ILE A 242 -3.33 33.30 20.08
C ILE A 242 -4.70 32.65 20.29
N ASP A 243 -4.91 31.44 19.83
CA ASP A 243 -6.12 30.65 20.05
C ASP A 243 -6.45 30.54 21.55
N SER A 244 -5.46 30.19 22.37
CA SER A 244 -5.60 30.09 23.81
C SER A 244 -5.96 31.44 24.48
N ILE A 245 -5.33 32.54 24.04
CA ILE A 245 -5.64 33.87 24.52
C ILE A 245 -7.09 34.26 24.17
N ILE A 246 -7.51 34.09 22.93
CA ILE A 246 -8.89 34.37 22.49
C ILE A 246 -9.87 33.56 23.33
N GLN A 247 -9.62 32.27 23.54
CA GLN A 247 -10.45 31.42 24.38
C GLN A 247 -10.55 31.93 25.81
N THR A 248 -9.42 32.32 26.41
CA THR A 248 -9.39 32.85 27.79
C THR A 248 -10.15 34.18 27.94
N VAL A 249 -9.91 35.12 27.04
CA VAL A 249 -10.63 36.42 27.01
C VAL A 249 -12.11 36.17 26.87
N PHE A 250 -12.49 35.28 25.98
CA PHE A 250 -13.89 34.98 25.76
C PHE A 250 -14.56 34.29 26.94
N GLN A 251 -13.89 33.33 27.55
CA GLN A 251 -14.39 32.69 28.77
C GLN A 251 -14.57 33.72 29.91
N SER A 252 -13.67 34.72 30.01
CA SER A 252 -13.78 35.79 30.96
C SER A 252 -15.01 36.69 30.68
N VAL A 253 -15.27 37.01 29.41
CA VAL A 253 -16.49 37.77 29.02
C VAL A 253 -17.75 37.02 29.40
N LEU A 254 -17.81 35.71 29.14
CA LEU A 254 -18.91 34.84 29.55
C LEU A 254 -19.12 34.84 31.07
N PHE A 255 -18.02 34.74 31.83
CA PHE A 255 -18.07 34.73 33.29
C PHE A 255 -18.58 36.04 33.84
N ILE A 256 -18.17 37.20 33.29
CA ILE A 256 -18.67 38.52 33.69
C ILE A 256 -20.16 38.65 33.36
N PHE A 257 -20.56 38.30 32.12
CA PHE A 257 -21.96 38.35 31.69
C PHE A 257 -22.84 37.46 32.57
N ALA A 258 -22.50 36.20 32.72
CA ALA A 258 -23.27 35.26 33.52
C ALA A 258 -23.29 35.65 35.02
N GLY A 259 -22.17 36.14 35.54
CA GLY A 259 -22.11 36.64 36.92
C GLY A 259 -23.04 37.81 37.17
N ILE A 260 -23.16 38.76 36.24
CA ILE A 260 -24.11 39.85 36.30
C ILE A 260 -25.57 39.32 36.26
N GLN A 261 -25.87 38.41 35.32
CA GLN A 261 -27.22 37.83 35.18
C GLN A 261 -27.64 37.01 36.41
N ILE A 262 -26.70 36.32 37.05
CA ILE A 262 -26.95 35.61 38.30
C ILE A 262 -27.21 36.60 39.45
N ALA A 263 -26.42 37.67 39.55
CA ALA A 263 -26.59 38.69 40.59
C ALA A 263 -27.92 39.43 40.47
N VAL A 264 -28.44 39.62 39.27
CA VAL A 264 -29.76 40.23 39.01
C VAL A 264 -30.90 39.21 39.17
N GLY A 265 -30.59 37.90 39.27
CA GLY A 265 -31.59 36.84 39.43
C GLY A 265 -32.22 36.36 38.12
N ASN A 266 -31.68 36.74 36.96
CA ASN A 266 -32.16 36.32 35.64
C ASN A 266 -31.59 34.99 35.18
N MET A 267 -30.55 34.45 35.84
CA MET A 267 -29.87 33.21 35.49
C MET A 267 -29.52 32.40 36.74
N THR A 268 -29.63 31.07 36.64
CA THR A 268 -29.23 30.19 37.73
C THR A 268 -27.73 29.83 37.63
N VAL A 269 -27.16 29.34 38.74
CA VAL A 269 -25.78 28.84 38.76
C VAL A 269 -25.61 27.60 37.86
N GLY A 270 -26.63 26.73 37.80
CA GLY A 270 -26.63 25.57 36.92
C GLY A 270 -26.69 25.93 35.45
N GLU A 271 -27.45 26.95 35.05
CA GLU A 271 -27.45 27.49 33.69
C GLU A 271 -26.05 28.03 33.30
N PHE A 272 -25.38 28.70 34.21
CA PHE A 272 -24.00 29.14 33.99
C PHE A 272 -23.03 27.97 33.72
N VAL A 273 -23.09 26.93 34.54
CA VAL A 273 -22.24 25.73 34.35
C VAL A 273 -22.55 25.02 33.03
N MET A 274 -23.85 24.97 32.68
CA MET A 274 -24.30 24.40 31.39
C MET A 274 -23.78 25.23 30.22
N ILE A 275 -23.89 26.55 30.24
CA ILE A 275 -23.41 27.48 29.22
C ILE A 275 -21.88 27.31 29.02
N ASN A 276 -21.12 27.32 30.13
CA ASN A 276 -19.66 27.15 30.07
C ASN A 276 -19.26 25.82 29.42
N SER A 277 -19.96 24.74 29.75
CA SER A 277 -19.69 23.40 29.22
C SER A 277 -20.07 23.30 27.73
N TYR A 278 -21.23 23.82 27.33
CA TYR A 278 -21.64 23.88 25.92
C TYR A 278 -20.74 24.79 25.09
N PHE A 279 -20.25 25.86 25.66
CA PHE A 279 -19.29 26.72 25.00
C PHE A 279 -17.97 25.98 24.69
N ALA A 280 -17.44 25.18 25.62
CA ALA A 280 -16.27 24.34 25.38
C ALA A 280 -16.51 23.33 24.25
N LEU A 281 -17.73 22.75 24.18
CA LEU A 281 -18.13 21.86 23.07
C LEU A 281 -18.21 22.60 21.74
N LEU A 282 -18.79 23.81 21.73
CA LEU A 282 -18.89 24.66 20.54
C LEU A 282 -17.51 24.99 19.97
N LEU A 283 -16.58 25.43 20.83
CA LEU A 283 -15.21 25.70 20.39
C LEU A 283 -14.52 24.47 19.81
N ARG A 284 -14.71 23.29 20.41
CA ARG A 284 -14.17 22.03 19.89
C ARG A 284 -14.73 21.74 18.49
N ALA A 285 -16.05 21.94 18.29
CA ALA A 285 -16.69 21.73 17.00
C ALA A 285 -16.20 22.73 15.94
N VAL A 286 -15.98 24.00 16.30
CA VAL A 286 -15.39 25.00 15.39
C VAL A 286 -13.94 24.64 15.03
N LYS A 287 -13.13 24.26 16.02
CA LYS A 287 -11.75 23.80 15.80
C LYS A 287 -11.69 22.58 14.87
N TYR A 288 -12.64 21.68 14.98
CA TYR A 288 -12.75 20.52 14.08
C TYR A 288 -12.82 20.94 12.60
N TYR A 289 -13.66 21.95 12.25
CA TYR A 289 -13.77 22.43 10.86
C TYR A 289 -12.50 23.12 10.35
N THR A 290 -11.71 23.71 11.23
CA THR A 290 -10.43 24.30 10.85
C THR A 290 -9.36 23.22 10.58
N ALA A 291 -9.36 22.13 11.35
CA ALA A 291 -8.41 21.03 11.22
C ALA A 291 -8.71 20.13 10.00
N ILE A 292 -9.98 19.90 9.67
CA ILE A 292 -10.40 18.99 8.61
C ILE A 292 -9.89 19.42 7.23
N TYR A 293 -9.73 20.72 6.97
CA TYR A 293 -9.25 21.22 5.69
C TYR A 293 -7.85 20.67 5.34
N LYS A 294 -6.93 20.71 6.31
CA LYS A 294 -5.58 20.16 6.12
C LYS A 294 -5.61 18.65 5.90
N GLN A 295 -6.36 17.93 6.72
CA GLN A 295 -6.51 16.47 6.57
C GLN A 295 -7.13 16.09 5.22
N TYR A 296 -8.05 16.89 4.72
CA TYR A 296 -8.64 16.72 3.39
C TYR A 296 -7.61 16.84 2.28
N GLN A 297 -6.74 17.87 2.32
CA GLN A 297 -5.70 18.07 1.31
C GLN A 297 -4.68 16.91 1.32
N ASP A 298 -4.23 16.49 2.50
CA ASP A 298 -3.32 15.35 2.67
C ASP A 298 -3.95 14.06 2.10
N SER A 299 -5.22 13.81 2.40
CA SER A 299 -5.97 12.64 1.90
C SER A 299 -6.23 12.70 0.40
N LEU A 300 -6.47 13.90 -0.14
CA LEU A 300 -6.67 14.09 -1.58
C LEU A 300 -5.37 13.79 -2.36
N ALA A 301 -4.23 14.22 -1.84
CA ALA A 301 -2.93 13.91 -2.43
C ALA A 301 -2.66 12.39 -2.41
N SER A 302 -2.90 11.73 -1.27
CA SER A 302 -2.81 10.27 -1.14
C SER A 302 -3.75 9.55 -2.11
N TYR A 303 -4.98 10.03 -2.26
CA TYR A 303 -5.96 9.45 -3.19
C TYR A 303 -5.54 9.57 -4.65
N LYS A 304 -4.95 10.71 -5.06
CA LYS A 304 -4.41 10.88 -6.41
C LYS A 304 -3.28 9.89 -6.69
N ARG A 305 -2.36 9.68 -5.74
CA ARG A 305 -1.27 8.70 -5.88
C ARG A 305 -1.78 7.27 -5.96
N MET A 306 -2.72 6.92 -5.08
CA MET A 306 -3.34 5.59 -5.11
C MET A 306 -4.07 5.34 -6.44
N ARG A 307 -4.81 6.34 -6.96
CA ARG A 307 -5.45 6.23 -8.27
C ARG A 307 -4.45 6.07 -9.41
N ALA A 308 -3.26 6.67 -9.32
CA ALA A 308 -2.21 6.46 -10.32
C ALA A 308 -1.74 5.00 -10.33
N ILE A 309 -1.59 4.36 -9.15
CA ILE A 309 -1.27 2.93 -9.05
C ILE A 309 -2.40 2.08 -9.66
N LEU A 310 -3.65 2.38 -9.33
CA LEU A 310 -4.82 1.66 -9.85
C LEU A 310 -5.04 1.87 -11.37
N ALA A 311 -4.39 2.84 -11.96
CA ALA A 311 -4.50 3.16 -13.39
C ALA A 311 -3.35 2.60 -14.23
N TYR A 312 -2.42 1.86 -13.64
CA TYR A 312 -1.36 1.23 -14.43
C TYR A 312 -1.96 0.29 -15.48
N PRO A 313 -1.43 0.29 -16.71
CA PRO A 313 -1.83 -0.64 -17.73
C PRO A 313 -1.64 -2.08 -17.27
N LYS A 314 -2.63 -2.90 -17.52
CA LYS A 314 -2.59 -4.33 -17.18
C LYS A 314 -1.96 -5.14 -18.30
N ILE A 315 -1.40 -6.29 -17.93
CA ILE A 315 -0.96 -7.30 -18.89
C ILE A 315 -2.16 -7.66 -19.78
N LEU A 316 -1.96 -7.58 -21.08
CA LEU A 316 -2.98 -8.00 -22.04
C LEU A 316 -3.20 -9.51 -21.93
N ASN A 317 -4.46 -9.92 -21.99
CA ASN A 317 -4.88 -11.30 -21.97
C ASN A 317 -6.07 -11.43 -22.93
N GLY A 318 -5.96 -12.33 -23.90
CA GLY A 318 -7.05 -12.64 -24.80
C GLY A 318 -8.06 -13.61 -24.17
N GLU A 319 -9.01 -14.06 -24.97
CA GLU A 319 -10.12 -14.93 -24.52
C GLU A 319 -10.02 -16.35 -25.07
N ILE A 320 -9.16 -16.61 -26.08
CA ILE A 320 -9.06 -17.93 -26.74
C ILE A 320 -8.23 -18.85 -25.84
N GLU A 321 -8.84 -19.91 -25.36
CA GLU A 321 -8.09 -21.00 -24.69
C GLU A 321 -7.46 -21.92 -25.73
N ILE A 322 -6.21 -22.30 -25.49
CA ILE A 322 -5.45 -23.27 -26.30
C ILE A 322 -5.03 -24.44 -25.40
N ASP A 323 -5.07 -25.68 -25.95
CA ASP A 323 -4.74 -26.88 -25.19
C ASP A 323 -3.30 -27.35 -25.40
N ALA A 324 -2.64 -26.93 -26.47
CA ALA A 324 -1.26 -27.28 -26.80
C ALA A 324 -0.58 -26.15 -27.56
N ILE A 325 0.74 -26.18 -27.59
CA ILE A 325 1.60 -25.32 -28.43
C ILE A 325 2.54 -26.23 -29.22
N ASN A 326 2.33 -26.27 -30.55
CA ASN A 326 3.20 -27.03 -31.47
C ASN A 326 4.22 -26.14 -32.17
N THR A 327 3.88 -24.87 -32.40
CA THR A 327 4.79 -23.91 -33.02
C THR A 327 4.71 -22.55 -32.31
N ILE A 328 5.86 -21.91 -32.17
CA ILE A 328 5.98 -20.51 -31.75
C ILE A 328 6.64 -19.76 -32.89
N GLU A 329 5.95 -18.78 -33.47
CA GLU A 329 6.47 -17.95 -34.53
C GLU A 329 6.67 -16.52 -34.03
N VAL A 330 7.86 -15.98 -34.26
CA VAL A 330 8.16 -14.56 -34.04
C VAL A 330 8.16 -13.92 -35.42
N GLN A 331 7.26 -12.94 -35.65
CA GLN A 331 7.10 -12.29 -36.94
C GLN A 331 7.30 -10.78 -36.83
N ASN A 332 8.15 -10.23 -37.71
CA ASN A 332 8.42 -8.81 -37.85
C ASN A 332 8.69 -8.11 -36.52
N LEU A 333 9.47 -8.75 -35.65
CA LEU A 333 9.75 -8.25 -34.32
C LEU A 333 10.53 -6.94 -34.38
N ASN A 334 9.86 -5.86 -34.02
CA ASN A 334 10.41 -4.53 -33.84
C ASN A 334 10.20 -4.10 -32.39
N TYR A 335 11.24 -4.22 -31.58
CA TYR A 335 11.13 -3.96 -30.14
C TYR A 335 12.30 -3.10 -29.64
N GLY A 336 11.97 -2.06 -28.86
CA GLY A 336 12.94 -1.22 -28.15
C GLY A 336 12.30 -0.65 -26.90
N PHE A 337 13.11 -0.34 -25.89
CA PHE A 337 12.64 0.32 -24.68
C PHE A 337 12.43 1.82 -24.96
N SER A 338 11.32 2.38 -24.46
CA SER A 338 10.93 3.78 -24.66
C SER A 338 12.01 4.80 -24.26
N ASP A 339 12.92 4.41 -23.36
CA ASP A 339 13.97 5.28 -22.82
C ASP A 339 15.30 5.15 -23.59
N GLN A 340 15.39 4.21 -24.55
CA GLN A 340 16.59 3.95 -25.33
C GLN A 340 16.37 4.34 -26.79
N LYS A 341 17.33 5.08 -27.36
CA LYS A 341 17.34 5.44 -28.80
C LYS A 341 17.59 4.26 -29.72
N HIS A 342 17.98 3.09 -29.19
CA HIS A 342 18.32 1.91 -29.97
C HIS A 342 17.24 0.84 -29.85
N MET A 343 16.87 0.27 -30.99
CA MET A 343 16.01 -0.91 -31.05
C MET A 343 16.80 -2.13 -30.59
N VAL A 344 16.19 -2.96 -29.74
CA VAL A 344 16.74 -4.26 -29.32
C VAL A 344 16.58 -5.28 -30.44
N PHE A 345 15.41 -5.26 -31.11
CA PHE A 345 15.14 -6.07 -32.29
C PHE A 345 14.58 -5.20 -33.41
N SER A 346 14.99 -5.51 -34.66
CA SER A 346 14.58 -4.80 -35.86
C SER A 346 14.22 -5.82 -36.95
N ASN A 347 12.93 -5.98 -37.21
CA ASN A 347 12.38 -6.91 -38.20
C ASN A 347 12.89 -8.38 -38.02
N ALA A 348 13.06 -8.81 -36.76
CA ALA A 348 13.53 -10.16 -36.49
C ALA A 348 12.40 -11.18 -36.67
N ASN A 349 12.74 -12.33 -37.27
CA ASN A 349 11.81 -13.40 -37.55
C ASN A 349 12.44 -14.72 -37.12
N CYS A 350 11.66 -15.62 -36.50
CA CYS A 350 12.10 -16.94 -36.11
C CYS A 350 10.91 -17.87 -35.87
N VAL A 351 11.11 -19.18 -36.10
CA VAL A 351 10.10 -20.22 -35.88
C VAL A 351 10.70 -21.30 -35.00
N PHE A 352 9.98 -21.68 -33.96
CA PHE A 352 10.33 -22.76 -33.03
C PHE A 352 9.27 -23.86 -33.11
N LYS A 353 9.66 -25.13 -33.14
CA LYS A 353 8.74 -26.25 -33.28
C LYS A 353 8.86 -27.23 -32.13
N LYS A 354 7.73 -27.78 -31.70
CA LYS A 354 7.67 -28.82 -30.67
C LYS A 354 8.44 -30.08 -31.17
N GLY A 355 9.14 -30.72 -30.27
CA GLY A 355 10.02 -31.84 -30.61
C GLY A 355 11.40 -31.42 -31.06
N GLU A 356 11.70 -30.12 -31.05
CA GLU A 356 13.03 -29.59 -31.39
C GLU A 356 13.60 -28.77 -30.22
N SER A 357 14.92 -28.68 -30.16
CA SER A 357 15.64 -27.89 -29.14
C SER A 357 16.50 -26.81 -29.79
N TYR A 358 16.47 -25.64 -29.19
CA TYR A 358 17.10 -24.42 -29.70
C TYR A 358 18.00 -23.79 -28.64
N SER A 359 19.22 -23.43 -29.02
CA SER A 359 20.07 -22.53 -28.24
C SER A 359 20.09 -21.14 -28.86
N ILE A 360 19.82 -20.14 -28.05
CA ILE A 360 19.92 -18.73 -28.43
C ILE A 360 21.19 -18.16 -27.84
N ILE A 361 22.12 -17.79 -28.71
CA ILE A 361 23.45 -17.25 -28.39
C ILE A 361 23.53 -15.77 -28.80
N GLY A 362 24.47 -15.04 -28.24
CA GLY A 362 24.70 -13.61 -28.57
C GLY A 362 25.46 -12.91 -27.45
N GLU A 363 26.07 -11.79 -27.73
CA GLU A 363 26.79 -11.01 -26.72
C GLU A 363 25.84 -10.47 -25.62
N ASN A 364 26.43 -9.99 -24.52
CA ASN A 364 25.65 -9.36 -23.45
C ASN A 364 25.02 -8.06 -23.98
N GLY A 365 23.70 -7.91 -23.78
CA GLY A 365 22.95 -6.75 -24.28
C GLY A 365 22.25 -6.96 -25.63
N GLU A 366 22.51 -8.05 -26.38
CA GLU A 366 21.86 -8.36 -27.67
C GLU A 366 20.39 -8.84 -27.53
N GLY A 367 19.80 -8.74 -26.36
CA GLY A 367 18.37 -8.93 -26.18
C GLY A 367 17.89 -10.34 -25.85
N LYS A 368 18.78 -11.29 -25.46
CA LYS A 368 18.39 -12.68 -25.12
C LYS A 368 17.27 -12.75 -24.07
N SER A 369 17.46 -12.13 -22.91
CA SER A 369 16.43 -12.10 -21.85
C SER A 369 15.20 -11.25 -22.24
N THR A 370 15.34 -10.31 -23.17
CA THR A 370 14.21 -9.59 -23.76
C THR A 370 13.39 -10.53 -24.64
N LEU A 371 14.06 -11.36 -25.46
CA LEU A 371 13.40 -12.38 -26.28
C LEU A 371 12.64 -13.40 -25.40
N PHE A 372 13.24 -13.85 -24.29
CA PHE A 372 12.56 -14.72 -23.31
C PHE A 372 11.20 -14.12 -22.87
N LYS A 373 11.18 -12.83 -22.53
CA LYS A 373 9.97 -12.13 -22.12
C LYS A 373 8.99 -11.91 -23.28
N ILE A 374 9.48 -11.77 -24.51
CA ILE A 374 8.65 -11.66 -25.71
C ILE A 374 8.00 -13.01 -26.03
N LEU A 375 8.76 -14.12 -26.00
CA LEU A 375 8.25 -15.47 -26.26
C LEU A 375 7.16 -15.87 -25.26
N THR A 376 7.25 -15.40 -24.02
CA THR A 376 6.18 -15.58 -23.03
C THR A 376 5.06 -14.56 -23.15
N SER A 377 5.13 -13.65 -24.13
CA SER A 377 4.20 -12.53 -24.35
C SER A 377 4.03 -11.62 -23.12
N LEU A 378 5.05 -11.52 -22.29
CA LEU A 378 5.15 -10.55 -21.20
C LEU A 378 5.63 -9.19 -21.70
N TYR A 379 6.35 -9.16 -22.82
CA TYR A 379 6.76 -7.96 -23.55
C TYR A 379 6.12 -7.94 -24.95
N GLY A 380 6.01 -6.74 -25.53
CA GLY A 380 5.55 -6.58 -26.91
C GLY A 380 4.03 -6.71 -27.10
N TYR A 381 3.27 -6.84 -26.02
CA TYR A 381 1.79 -6.87 -26.03
C TYR A 381 1.19 -7.90 -26.97
N GLY A 382 1.86 -9.05 -27.15
CA GLY A 382 1.38 -10.14 -28.00
C GLY A 382 1.32 -9.83 -29.51
N LYS A 383 1.97 -8.78 -29.97
CA LYS A 383 1.90 -8.31 -31.38
C LYS A 383 2.83 -9.08 -32.32
N TYR A 384 3.84 -9.75 -31.78
CA TYR A 384 4.96 -10.30 -32.57
C TYR A 384 5.05 -11.83 -32.47
N VAL A 385 4.25 -12.44 -31.58
CA VAL A 385 4.34 -13.88 -31.31
C VAL A 385 3.02 -14.54 -31.68
N LEU A 386 3.11 -15.60 -32.49
CA LEU A 386 1.98 -16.47 -32.82
C LEU A 386 2.22 -17.85 -32.20
N PHE A 387 1.18 -18.45 -31.65
CA PHE A 387 1.15 -19.85 -31.22
C PHE A 387 0.23 -20.61 -32.15
N ASP A 388 0.79 -21.57 -32.89
CA ASP A 388 0.08 -22.34 -33.91
C ASP A 388 -0.72 -21.45 -34.91
N GLY A 389 -0.12 -20.32 -35.31
CA GLY A 389 -0.72 -19.35 -36.24
C GLY A 389 -1.71 -18.36 -35.61
N LEU A 390 -2.07 -18.50 -34.33
CA LEU A 390 -2.92 -17.56 -33.59
C LEU A 390 -2.06 -16.48 -32.93
N LEU A 391 -2.48 -15.22 -33.05
CA LEU A 391 -1.77 -14.11 -32.41
C LEU A 391 -1.87 -14.23 -30.89
N SER A 392 -0.75 -14.15 -30.19
CA SER A 392 -0.75 -14.34 -28.72
C SER A 392 -1.58 -13.31 -27.96
N ALA A 393 -1.87 -12.12 -28.56
CA ALA A 393 -2.79 -11.15 -28.00
C ALA A 393 -4.25 -11.63 -27.91
N GLU A 394 -4.64 -12.63 -28.71
CA GLU A 394 -6.02 -13.18 -28.75
C GLU A 394 -6.20 -14.33 -27.75
N ILE A 395 -5.11 -14.89 -27.26
CA ILE A 395 -5.07 -16.09 -26.42
C ILE A 395 -5.18 -15.74 -24.94
N ASP A 396 -5.86 -16.59 -24.16
CA ASP A 396 -5.77 -16.54 -22.68
C ASP A 396 -4.36 -16.95 -22.23
N LEU A 397 -3.47 -15.96 -22.24
CA LEU A 397 -2.06 -16.14 -21.88
C LEU A 397 -1.84 -16.49 -20.41
N LYS A 398 -2.78 -16.13 -19.52
CA LYS A 398 -2.69 -16.52 -18.11
C LYS A 398 -2.85 -18.03 -17.96
N SER A 399 -3.86 -18.59 -18.61
CA SER A 399 -4.08 -20.05 -18.67
C SER A 399 -2.96 -20.77 -19.43
N ALA A 400 -2.57 -20.26 -20.60
CA ALA A 400 -1.51 -20.86 -21.42
C ALA A 400 -0.16 -20.90 -20.65
N ARG A 401 0.28 -19.79 -20.05
CA ARG A 401 1.52 -19.76 -19.23
C ARG A 401 1.46 -20.71 -18.04
N LYS A 402 0.29 -20.85 -17.41
CA LYS A 402 0.12 -21.78 -16.29
C LYS A 402 0.22 -23.24 -16.71
N ARG A 403 -0.32 -23.62 -17.87
CA ARG A 403 -0.43 -25.03 -18.31
C ARG A 403 0.68 -25.45 -19.26
N LEU A 404 0.99 -24.61 -20.24
CA LEU A 404 1.78 -24.98 -21.42
C LEU A 404 3.22 -24.49 -21.40
N PHE A 405 3.59 -23.57 -20.49
CA PHE A 405 4.94 -23.10 -20.35
C PHE A 405 5.59 -23.56 -19.05
N SER A 406 6.83 -23.95 -19.12
CA SER A 406 7.74 -24.10 -17.99
C SER A 406 8.94 -23.19 -18.20
N CYS A 407 9.27 -22.37 -17.20
CA CYS A 407 10.25 -21.29 -17.37
C CYS A 407 11.24 -21.23 -16.22
N VAL A 408 12.53 -21.11 -16.54
CA VAL A 408 13.60 -20.80 -15.59
C VAL A 408 14.21 -19.46 -16.01
N PRO A 409 13.87 -18.34 -15.33
CA PRO A 409 14.43 -17.03 -15.69
C PRO A 409 15.87 -16.87 -15.19
N GLN A 410 16.59 -15.92 -15.76
CA GLN A 410 17.97 -15.60 -15.36
C GLN A 410 18.05 -15.17 -13.89
N LYS A 411 17.18 -14.22 -13.47
CA LYS A 411 17.08 -13.76 -12.09
C LYS A 411 16.02 -14.56 -11.35
N LEU A 412 16.47 -15.36 -10.39
CA LEU A 412 15.59 -16.16 -9.54
C LEU A 412 15.12 -15.37 -8.32
N TYR A 413 13.91 -15.65 -7.87
CA TYR A 413 13.36 -15.09 -6.66
C TYR A 413 13.39 -16.12 -5.52
N ALA A 414 13.99 -15.77 -4.40
CA ALA A 414 14.04 -16.60 -3.20
C ALA A 414 12.92 -16.19 -2.22
N PRO A 415 11.79 -16.92 -2.16
CA PRO A 415 10.70 -16.57 -1.27
C PRO A 415 11.05 -16.86 0.20
N GLN A 416 10.43 -16.11 1.12
CA GLN A 416 10.59 -16.33 2.56
C GLN A 416 9.75 -17.54 3.05
N LEU A 417 9.92 -18.69 2.38
CA LEU A 417 9.26 -19.96 2.67
C LEU A 417 10.31 -21.04 2.82
N ASN A 418 9.97 -22.14 3.48
CA ASN A 418 10.78 -23.35 3.42
C ASN A 418 10.67 -23.96 2.03
N VAL A 419 11.73 -24.65 1.59
CA VAL A 419 11.78 -25.34 0.28
C VAL A 419 10.58 -26.27 0.10
N LYS A 420 10.22 -27.05 1.13
CA LYS A 420 9.04 -27.90 1.11
C LYS A 420 7.75 -27.13 0.80
N ASP A 421 7.51 -26.03 1.52
CA ASP A 421 6.29 -25.23 1.36
C ASP A 421 6.26 -24.51 0.01
N PHE A 422 7.42 -24.11 -0.50
CA PHE A 422 7.57 -23.54 -1.83
C PHE A 422 7.21 -24.57 -2.91
N LEU A 423 7.73 -25.79 -2.83
CA LEU A 423 7.46 -26.87 -3.79
C LEU A 423 5.97 -27.24 -3.78
N VAL A 424 5.39 -27.49 -2.60
CA VAL A 424 3.97 -27.82 -2.44
C VAL A 424 3.08 -26.75 -3.07
N LYS A 425 3.36 -25.47 -2.79
CA LYS A 425 2.56 -24.35 -3.32
C LYS A 425 2.75 -24.14 -4.81
N THR A 426 3.99 -24.23 -5.30
CA THR A 426 4.31 -23.93 -6.72
C THR A 426 3.79 -25.03 -7.64
N MET A 427 3.89 -26.27 -7.20
CA MET A 427 3.45 -27.43 -7.96
C MET A 427 1.97 -27.79 -7.71
N ASN A 428 1.35 -27.20 -6.69
CA ASN A 428 -0.02 -27.47 -6.26
C ASN A 428 -0.24 -28.97 -5.96
N VAL A 429 0.66 -29.56 -5.19
CA VAL A 429 0.65 -30.96 -4.78
C VAL A 429 0.57 -31.09 -3.26
N THR A 430 0.19 -32.26 -2.78
CA THR A 430 0.28 -32.61 -1.37
C THR A 430 1.72 -32.94 -0.96
N VAL A 431 1.98 -33.01 0.35
CA VAL A 431 3.29 -33.38 0.87
C VAL A 431 3.68 -34.82 0.46
N ASP A 432 2.69 -35.72 0.46
CA ASP A 432 2.91 -37.12 0.12
C ASP A 432 3.20 -37.29 -1.38
N GLU A 433 2.48 -36.57 -2.22
CA GLU A 433 2.77 -36.50 -3.66
C GLU A 433 4.15 -35.93 -3.94
N LEU A 434 4.55 -34.85 -3.23
CA LEU A 434 5.91 -34.28 -3.36
C LEU A 434 6.98 -35.32 -2.99
N ASN A 435 6.81 -36.07 -1.91
CA ASN A 435 7.75 -37.11 -1.51
C ASN A 435 7.86 -38.19 -2.56
N LEU A 436 6.73 -38.66 -3.12
CA LEU A 436 6.71 -39.62 -4.22
C LEU A 436 7.39 -39.09 -5.48
N MET A 437 7.19 -37.82 -5.84
CA MET A 437 7.86 -37.18 -6.98
C MET A 437 9.37 -37.11 -6.78
N LEU A 438 9.83 -36.76 -5.60
CA LEU A 438 11.24 -36.73 -5.27
C LEU A 438 11.87 -38.14 -5.25
N GLU A 439 11.12 -39.17 -4.81
CA GLU A 439 11.59 -40.56 -4.77
C GLU A 439 11.69 -41.20 -6.16
N ASN A 440 10.71 -40.91 -7.02
CA ASN A 440 10.57 -41.49 -8.35
C ASN A 440 11.23 -40.62 -9.45
N SER A 441 12.01 -39.60 -9.09
CA SER A 441 12.67 -38.73 -10.05
C SER A 441 13.84 -39.47 -10.70
N GLU A 442 13.58 -40.12 -11.81
CA GLU A 442 14.65 -40.74 -12.64
C GLU A 442 15.46 -39.65 -13.37
N GLU A 443 14.77 -38.61 -13.84
CA GLU A 443 15.37 -37.45 -14.48
C GLU A 443 15.80 -36.44 -13.39
N LEU A 444 16.97 -35.86 -13.55
CA LEU A 444 17.57 -34.92 -12.58
C LEU A 444 17.64 -35.53 -11.15
N ASN A 445 18.02 -36.77 -11.02
CA ASN A 445 18.08 -37.49 -9.75
C ASN A 445 18.98 -36.79 -8.72
N GLY A 446 20.12 -36.24 -9.13
CA GLY A 446 21.01 -35.48 -8.25
C GLY A 446 20.33 -34.23 -7.70
N TYR A 447 19.50 -33.55 -8.49
CA TYR A 447 18.68 -32.41 -8.02
C TYR A 447 17.63 -32.86 -7.01
N ALA A 448 16.93 -33.97 -7.27
CA ALA A 448 15.93 -34.51 -6.35
C ALA A 448 16.56 -34.94 -5.01
N GLN A 449 17.71 -35.62 -5.02
CA GLN A 449 18.45 -35.99 -3.82
C GLN A 449 18.91 -34.76 -3.02
N PHE A 450 19.44 -33.77 -3.72
CA PHE A 450 19.82 -32.49 -3.12
C PHE A 450 18.61 -31.84 -2.45
N LEU A 451 17.45 -31.71 -3.14
CA LEU A 451 16.24 -31.11 -2.61
C LEU A 451 15.69 -31.84 -1.39
N LYS A 452 15.75 -33.19 -1.34
CA LYS A 452 15.38 -33.96 -0.16
C LYS A 452 16.15 -33.52 1.10
N ASN A 453 17.43 -33.23 0.95
CA ASN A 453 18.30 -32.83 2.05
C ASN A 453 18.02 -31.42 2.57
N ILE A 454 17.42 -30.55 1.75
CA ILE A 454 17.19 -29.13 2.08
C ILE A 454 15.72 -28.77 2.24
N LEU A 455 14.78 -29.73 2.27
CA LEU A 455 13.34 -29.46 2.39
C LEU A 455 12.96 -28.55 3.58
N GLY A 456 13.71 -28.66 4.68
CA GLY A 456 13.51 -27.82 5.86
C GLY A 456 14.18 -26.44 5.80
N HIS A 457 15.08 -26.20 4.85
CA HIS A 457 15.77 -24.91 4.72
C HIS A 457 14.85 -23.84 4.13
N ARG A 458 15.13 -22.58 4.47
CA ARG A 458 14.43 -21.45 3.85
C ARG A 458 15.01 -21.15 2.47
N CYS A 459 14.15 -20.87 1.49
CA CYS A 459 14.59 -20.56 0.14
C CYS A 459 15.50 -19.31 0.07
N ASP A 460 15.27 -18.30 0.96
CA ASP A 460 16.07 -17.07 1.00
C ASP A 460 17.47 -17.25 1.62
N THR A 461 17.77 -18.43 2.16
CA THR A 461 19.13 -18.79 2.67
C THR A 461 19.92 -19.63 1.68
N LEU A 462 19.33 -20.04 0.56
CA LEU A 462 19.99 -20.85 -0.45
C LEU A 462 20.99 -20.01 -1.26
N SER A 463 22.11 -20.63 -1.65
CA SER A 463 23.03 -20.06 -2.61
C SER A 463 22.39 -19.94 -4.01
N GLY A 464 22.99 -19.15 -4.90
CA GLY A 464 22.49 -18.99 -6.27
C GLY A 464 22.36 -20.33 -7.02
N GLY A 465 23.35 -21.21 -6.90
CA GLY A 465 23.34 -22.54 -7.51
C GLY A 465 22.27 -23.47 -6.92
N GLU A 466 22.10 -23.47 -5.61
CA GLU A 466 21.06 -24.26 -4.93
C GLU A 466 19.64 -23.79 -5.34
N LEU A 467 19.45 -22.48 -5.43
CA LEU A 467 18.18 -21.91 -5.88
C LEU A 467 17.93 -22.25 -7.36
N ARG A 468 18.98 -22.27 -8.19
CA ARG A 468 18.92 -22.68 -9.59
C ARG A 468 18.48 -24.14 -9.73
N LYS A 469 19.08 -25.04 -8.95
CA LYS A 469 18.68 -26.45 -8.90
C LYS A 469 17.21 -26.62 -8.56
N LEU A 470 16.73 -25.87 -7.56
CA LEU A 470 15.32 -25.87 -7.15
C LEU A 470 14.41 -25.47 -8.33
N TYR A 471 14.70 -24.38 -9.02
CA TYR A 471 13.88 -23.91 -10.13
C TYR A 471 13.92 -24.81 -11.35
N VAL A 472 15.10 -25.35 -11.70
CA VAL A 472 15.26 -26.29 -12.81
C VAL A 472 14.48 -27.58 -12.53
N TRP A 473 14.55 -28.11 -11.30
CA TRP A 473 13.80 -29.31 -10.94
C TRP A 473 12.29 -29.07 -11.01
N VAL A 474 11.81 -27.95 -10.48
CA VAL A 474 10.36 -27.57 -10.59
C VAL A 474 9.95 -27.48 -12.07
N ALA A 475 10.79 -26.88 -12.89
CA ALA A 475 10.49 -26.73 -14.32
C ALA A 475 10.45 -28.10 -15.05
N SER A 476 11.29 -29.05 -14.68
CA SER A 476 11.31 -30.39 -15.27
C SER A 476 10.09 -31.24 -14.92
N GLN A 477 9.57 -31.07 -13.68
CA GLN A 477 8.38 -31.82 -13.22
C GLN A 477 7.07 -31.36 -13.88
N LYS A 478 7.07 -30.16 -14.45
CA LYS A 478 5.91 -29.64 -15.17
C LYS A 478 5.93 -30.17 -16.61
N LYS A 479 4.97 -31.05 -16.95
CA LYS A 479 4.79 -31.57 -18.30
C LYS A 479 4.22 -30.50 -19.23
N ALA A 480 4.99 -29.46 -19.48
CA ALA A 480 4.62 -28.33 -20.33
C ALA A 480 5.06 -28.59 -21.77
N ASP A 481 4.36 -28.02 -22.75
CA ASP A 481 4.73 -28.12 -24.16
C ASP A 481 6.01 -27.33 -24.47
N VAL A 482 6.23 -26.23 -23.73
CA VAL A 482 7.34 -25.31 -23.96
C VAL A 482 8.18 -25.18 -22.69
N LEU A 483 9.48 -25.46 -22.79
CA LEU A 483 10.48 -25.24 -21.75
C LEU A 483 11.41 -24.10 -22.16
N LEU A 484 11.34 -22.99 -21.43
CA LEU A 484 12.19 -21.82 -21.64
C LEU A 484 13.22 -21.69 -20.52
N LEU A 485 14.49 -21.62 -20.88
CA LEU A 485 15.60 -21.55 -19.94
C LEU A 485 16.46 -20.32 -20.25
N ASP A 486 16.65 -19.43 -19.28
CA ASP A 486 17.53 -18.26 -19.41
C ASP A 486 18.75 -18.41 -18.49
N GLU A 487 19.92 -18.65 -19.10
CA GLU A 487 21.19 -18.95 -18.44
C GLU A 487 21.10 -20.07 -17.38
N PRO A 488 20.59 -21.27 -17.73
CA PRO A 488 20.24 -22.29 -16.74
C PRO A 488 21.45 -22.96 -16.08
N THR A 489 22.66 -22.89 -16.69
CA THR A 489 23.88 -23.47 -16.17
C THR A 489 24.69 -22.57 -15.25
N THR A 490 24.32 -21.28 -15.15
CA THR A 490 24.98 -20.31 -14.28
C THR A 490 24.93 -20.75 -12.83
N ASP A 491 26.01 -20.60 -12.09
CA ASP A 491 26.17 -20.97 -10.68
C ASP A 491 26.00 -22.48 -10.35
N LEU A 492 25.85 -23.35 -11.33
CA LEU A 492 25.79 -24.79 -11.13
C LEU A 492 27.20 -25.43 -11.12
N ASP A 493 27.36 -26.46 -10.30
CA ASP A 493 28.54 -27.33 -10.34
C ASP A 493 28.54 -28.23 -11.59
N THR A 494 29.72 -28.76 -11.96
CA THR A 494 29.90 -29.54 -13.18
C THR A 494 28.99 -30.77 -13.28
N GLN A 495 28.71 -31.43 -12.14
CA GLN A 495 27.82 -32.59 -12.13
C GLN A 495 26.37 -32.18 -12.45
N SER A 496 25.87 -31.12 -11.79
CA SER A 496 24.53 -30.60 -12.03
C SER A 496 24.35 -30.05 -13.44
N GLN A 497 25.38 -29.44 -14.02
CA GLN A 497 25.39 -29.05 -15.45
C GLN A 497 25.22 -30.26 -16.35
N ALA A 498 25.98 -31.34 -16.12
CA ALA A 498 25.89 -32.56 -16.91
C ALA A 498 24.50 -33.21 -16.84
N GLU A 499 23.91 -33.30 -15.62
CA GLU A 499 22.54 -33.81 -15.44
C GLU A 499 21.50 -32.98 -16.18
N LEU A 500 21.61 -31.63 -16.16
CA LEU A 500 20.71 -30.75 -16.91
C LEU A 500 20.85 -30.95 -18.42
N ILE A 501 22.08 -31.10 -18.93
CA ILE A 501 22.34 -31.36 -20.34
C ILE A 501 21.73 -32.70 -20.77
N ASP A 502 21.88 -33.74 -19.96
CA ASP A 502 21.29 -35.06 -20.24
C ASP A 502 19.77 -35.03 -20.20
N PHE A 503 19.17 -34.29 -19.25
CA PHE A 503 17.72 -34.05 -19.20
C PHE A 503 17.22 -33.40 -20.50
N ILE A 504 17.90 -32.36 -21.00
CA ILE A 504 17.54 -31.71 -22.26
C ILE A 504 17.63 -32.66 -23.45
N LYS A 505 18.67 -33.50 -23.52
CA LYS A 505 18.82 -34.52 -24.59
C LYS A 505 17.66 -35.51 -24.61
N GLN A 506 17.21 -35.97 -23.43
CA GLN A 506 16.16 -36.97 -23.31
C GLN A 506 14.77 -36.38 -23.63
N ASN A 507 14.52 -35.13 -23.26
CA ASN A 507 13.21 -34.52 -23.36
C ASN A 507 12.97 -33.69 -24.64
N ARG A 508 13.98 -33.46 -25.47
CA ARG A 508 13.89 -32.63 -26.68
C ARG A 508 12.87 -33.11 -27.72
N SER A 509 12.52 -34.39 -27.73
CA SER A 509 11.54 -34.96 -28.66
C SER A 509 10.08 -34.79 -28.17
N ALA A 510 9.86 -34.55 -26.88
CA ALA A 510 8.53 -34.42 -26.28
C ALA A 510 8.07 -32.97 -26.12
N GLN A 511 9.03 -32.05 -25.98
CA GLN A 511 8.78 -30.65 -25.70
C GLN A 511 9.47 -29.73 -26.72
N LEU A 512 9.03 -28.51 -26.82
CA LEU A 512 9.82 -27.42 -27.43
C LEU A 512 10.76 -26.85 -26.36
N ILE A 513 12.07 -26.99 -26.54
CA ILE A 513 13.08 -26.51 -25.60
C ILE A 513 13.83 -25.32 -26.21
N ILE A 514 13.82 -24.19 -25.52
CA ILE A 514 14.54 -22.97 -25.92
C ILE A 514 15.44 -22.55 -24.75
N ALA A 515 16.76 -22.64 -24.94
CA ALA A 515 17.77 -22.24 -23.96
C ALA A 515 18.54 -21.01 -24.44
N MET A 516 18.52 -19.94 -23.67
CA MET A 516 19.39 -18.78 -23.86
C MET A 516 20.64 -19.01 -23.04
N THR A 517 21.80 -19.17 -23.70
CA THR A 517 23.01 -19.61 -22.99
C THR A 517 24.30 -19.22 -23.71
N HIS A 518 25.36 -19.17 -22.92
CA HIS A 518 26.75 -19.09 -23.39
C HIS A 518 27.53 -20.41 -23.16
N ASP A 519 26.89 -21.40 -22.55
CA ASP A 519 27.51 -22.70 -22.23
C ASP A 519 27.64 -23.56 -23.47
N LYS A 520 28.88 -23.92 -23.80
CA LYS A 520 29.18 -24.73 -25.00
C LYS A 520 28.56 -26.12 -24.92
N GLY A 521 28.58 -26.78 -23.76
CA GLY A 521 28.02 -28.12 -23.59
C GLY A 521 26.52 -28.14 -23.86
N LEU A 522 25.80 -27.06 -23.45
CA LEU A 522 24.38 -26.91 -23.72
C LEU A 522 24.14 -26.58 -25.20
N ILE A 523 24.93 -25.69 -25.81
CA ILE A 523 24.84 -25.34 -27.23
C ILE A 523 25.02 -26.58 -28.11
N ASP A 524 26.04 -27.38 -27.84
CA ASP A 524 26.34 -28.61 -28.61
C ASP A 524 25.27 -29.70 -28.46
N THR A 525 24.39 -29.55 -27.47
CA THR A 525 23.31 -30.51 -27.19
C THR A 525 22.03 -30.19 -27.95
N THR A 526 21.79 -28.94 -28.29
CA THR A 526 20.60 -28.51 -29.01
C THR A 526 20.71 -28.77 -30.52
N GLN A 527 19.55 -28.95 -31.17
CA GLN A 527 19.49 -29.27 -32.62
C GLN A 527 19.71 -28.02 -33.49
N HIS A 528 19.31 -26.86 -32.97
CA HIS A 528 19.39 -25.59 -33.70
C HIS A 528 20.04 -24.52 -32.83
N VAL A 529 20.91 -23.74 -33.46
CA VAL A 529 21.56 -22.61 -32.82
C VAL A 529 21.09 -21.32 -33.51
N ILE A 530 20.57 -20.37 -32.73
CA ILE A 530 20.13 -19.08 -33.22
C ILE A 530 21.02 -18.02 -32.61
N LYS A 531 21.61 -17.17 -33.45
CA LYS A 531 22.42 -16.04 -33.00
C LYS A 531 21.57 -14.76 -32.98
N ALA A 532 21.48 -14.16 -31.79
CA ALA A 532 20.96 -12.79 -31.66
C ALA A 532 22.13 -11.82 -31.88
N GLU A 533 22.06 -11.02 -32.93
CA GLU A 533 23.11 -10.06 -33.28
C GLU A 533 22.50 -8.88 -34.05
N LYS A 534 22.91 -7.65 -33.65
CA LYS A 534 22.51 -6.37 -34.33
C LYS A 534 21.01 -6.26 -34.57
N GLY A 535 20.21 -6.71 -33.62
CA GLY A 535 18.74 -6.65 -33.68
C GLY A 535 18.07 -7.72 -34.54
N GLY A 536 18.82 -8.67 -35.13
CA GLY A 536 18.31 -9.82 -35.88
C GLY A 536 18.41 -11.12 -35.12
N LEU A 537 17.71 -12.16 -35.62
CA LEU A 537 17.79 -13.54 -35.18
C LEU A 537 18.23 -14.41 -36.39
N PHE A 538 19.40 -15.03 -36.31
CA PHE A 538 20.00 -15.77 -37.41
C PHE A 538 20.17 -17.22 -37.02
N VAL A 539 19.63 -18.14 -37.82
CA VAL A 539 19.84 -19.59 -37.65
C VAL A 539 21.26 -19.92 -38.19
N LEU A 540 22.07 -20.58 -37.37
CA LEU A 540 23.46 -20.98 -37.71
C LEU A 540 23.52 -22.42 -38.26
#